data_e5af4de775d7576d57788138200ee408
#
_entry.id   e5af4de775d7576d57788138200ee408
#
_cell.length_a   1.000
_cell.length_b   1.000
_cell.length_c   1.000
_cell.angle_alpha   90.00
_cell.angle_beta   90.00
_cell.angle_gamma   90.00
#
_symmetry.space_group_name_H-M   'P 1'
#
loop_
_entity.id
_entity.type
_entity.pdbx_description
1 polymer ?
#
loop_
_entity_poly.entity_id
_entity_poly.type
_entity_poly.pdbx_seq_one_letter_code
_entity_poly.pdbx_strand_id
1 'polypeptide(L)'
;YSEGMIEAVKYNVPILSSPGPMIGATSPSTLAGALVQINAEALFGIVMAQSLKEGTPVIYGPHTGVMDMATAQCTYGSPEQTLARAAVAQLGRFYELPSFGLGGGVEAKVPDAEAAAEAMMGMLMNALAGLTLTQTLGTMASGLYGSPEMLVICDEMARMVRRIIAGMPVTDDH
;
A
#
# COMPACT_ATOMS: atom_id res chain seq x y z
N TYR A 1 17.16 -11.07 -1.90
CA TYR A 1 15.89 -11.13 -1.14
C TYR A 1 15.82 -12.38 -0.26
N SER A 2 16.15 -13.56 -0.76
CA SER A 2 16.04 -14.83 -0.01
C SER A 2 16.94 -14.91 1.22
N GLU A 3 18.17 -14.43 1.16
CA GLU A 3 19.09 -14.41 2.31
C GLU A 3 18.57 -13.55 3.45
N GLY A 4 18.07 -12.34 3.14
CA GLY A 4 17.47 -11.46 4.14
C GLY A 4 16.23 -12.06 4.79
N MET A 5 15.41 -12.77 4.02
CA MET A 5 14.24 -13.50 4.55
C MET A 5 14.68 -14.63 5.48
N ILE A 6 15.69 -15.41 5.09
CA ILE A 6 16.23 -16.49 5.93
C ILE A 6 16.73 -15.96 7.27
N GLU A 7 17.45 -14.86 7.27
CA GLU A 7 17.93 -14.24 8.51
C GLU A 7 16.77 -13.69 9.35
N ALA A 8 15.83 -12.97 8.75
CA ALA A 8 14.67 -12.43 9.47
C ALA A 8 13.83 -13.54 10.14
N VAL A 9 13.62 -14.64 9.44
CA VAL A 9 12.89 -15.80 9.96
C VAL A 9 13.60 -16.43 11.19
N LYS A 10 14.93 -16.49 11.19
CA LYS A 10 15.69 -17.00 12.35
C LYS A 10 15.43 -16.19 13.61
N TYR A 11 15.30 -14.86 13.48
CA TYR A 11 15.06 -13.95 14.59
C TYR A 11 13.59 -13.67 14.85
N ASN A 12 12.68 -14.39 14.18
CA ASN A 12 11.22 -14.22 14.33
C ASN A 12 10.73 -12.81 13.96
N VAL A 13 11.44 -12.15 13.05
CA VAL A 13 11.02 -10.84 12.51
C VAL A 13 9.89 -11.05 11.51
N PRO A 14 8.78 -10.27 11.59
CA PRO A 14 7.69 -10.39 10.64
C PRO A 14 8.15 -10.15 9.20
N ILE A 15 7.69 -10.97 8.27
CA ILE A 15 8.01 -10.87 6.85
C ILE A 15 6.90 -10.12 6.13
N LEU A 16 7.25 -8.99 5.55
CA LEU A 16 6.38 -8.27 4.62
C LEU A 16 6.57 -8.84 3.21
N SER A 17 5.57 -9.57 2.71
CA SER A 17 5.55 -10.01 1.32
C SER A 17 5.00 -8.88 0.43
N SER A 18 5.89 -8.15 -0.22
CA SER A 18 5.59 -6.90 -0.90
C SER A 18 6.11 -6.88 -2.35
N PRO A 19 5.59 -7.74 -3.24
CA PRO A 19 5.86 -7.61 -4.67
C PRO A 19 5.28 -6.31 -5.22
N GLY A 20 5.88 -5.78 -6.28
CA GLY A 20 5.51 -4.49 -6.84
C GLY A 20 5.52 -4.46 -8.37
N PRO A 21 4.80 -5.35 -9.08
CA PRO A 21 4.71 -5.25 -10.52
C PRO A 21 3.94 -3.99 -10.94
N MET A 22 4.32 -3.43 -12.09
CA MET A 22 3.70 -2.23 -12.65
C MET A 22 2.61 -2.63 -13.65
N ILE A 23 1.39 -2.16 -13.42
CA ILE A 23 0.24 -2.39 -14.29
C ILE A 23 0.50 -1.73 -15.66
N GLY A 24 0.36 -2.51 -16.72
CA GLY A 24 0.62 -2.05 -18.10
C GLY A 24 2.09 -2.13 -18.54
N ALA A 25 3.00 -2.56 -17.64
CA ALA A 25 4.42 -2.81 -17.96
C ALA A 25 4.84 -4.23 -17.59
N THR A 26 5.04 -4.52 -16.31
CA THR A 26 5.48 -5.83 -15.83
C THR A 26 4.34 -6.71 -15.34
N SER A 27 3.10 -6.23 -15.42
CA SER A 27 1.88 -6.99 -15.22
C SER A 27 0.83 -6.61 -16.27
N PRO A 28 -0.28 -7.40 -16.39
CA PRO A 28 -1.35 -7.07 -17.32
C PRO A 28 -1.86 -5.63 -17.15
N SER A 29 -2.34 -5.04 -18.25
CA SER A 29 -2.88 -3.67 -18.28
C SER A 29 -4.26 -3.53 -17.62
N THR A 30 -4.97 -4.62 -17.41
CA THR A 30 -6.25 -4.62 -16.70
C THR A 30 -6.01 -4.76 -15.19
N LEU A 31 -6.73 -3.99 -14.37
CA LEU A 31 -6.60 -4.05 -12.91
C LEU A 31 -6.84 -5.48 -12.38
N ALA A 32 -7.88 -6.15 -12.86
CA ALA A 32 -8.19 -7.52 -12.44
C ALA A 32 -7.08 -8.51 -12.82
N GLY A 33 -6.54 -8.42 -14.04
CA GLY A 33 -5.43 -9.27 -14.47
C GLY A 33 -4.17 -9.03 -13.67
N ALA A 34 -3.85 -7.78 -13.38
CA ALA A 34 -2.71 -7.41 -12.55
C ALA A 34 -2.87 -7.94 -11.10
N LEU A 35 -4.08 -7.88 -10.54
CA LEU A 35 -4.35 -8.41 -9.20
C LEU A 35 -4.09 -9.91 -9.09
N VAL A 36 -4.34 -10.70 -10.13
CA VAL A 36 -4.02 -12.14 -10.15
C VAL A 36 -2.52 -12.35 -10.00
N GLN A 37 -1.71 -11.64 -10.79
CA GLN A 37 -0.25 -11.74 -10.73
C GLN A 37 0.29 -11.23 -9.38
N ILE A 38 -0.13 -10.07 -8.94
CA ILE A 38 0.27 -9.45 -7.67
C ILE A 38 -0.01 -10.39 -6.51
N ASN A 39 -1.19 -11.01 -6.51
CA ASN A 39 -1.58 -11.97 -5.49
C ASN A 39 -0.70 -13.24 -5.52
N ALA A 40 -0.45 -13.79 -6.70
CA ALA A 40 0.40 -14.98 -6.84
C ALA A 40 1.82 -14.72 -6.32
N GLU A 41 2.40 -13.56 -6.65
CA GLU A 41 3.73 -13.17 -6.18
C GLU A 41 3.77 -12.96 -4.65
N ALA A 42 2.71 -12.36 -4.07
CA ALA A 42 2.61 -12.21 -2.62
C ALA A 42 2.49 -13.54 -1.90
N LEU A 43 1.65 -14.44 -2.40
CA LEU A 43 1.49 -15.80 -1.84
C LEU A 43 2.78 -16.60 -1.95
N PHE A 44 3.53 -16.46 -3.04
CA PHE A 44 4.84 -17.09 -3.17
C PHE A 44 5.79 -16.67 -2.03
N GLY A 45 5.89 -15.38 -1.72
CA GLY A 45 6.72 -14.89 -0.62
C GLY A 45 6.27 -15.44 0.75
N ILE A 46 4.95 -15.55 0.97
CA ILE A 46 4.38 -16.11 2.19
C ILE A 46 4.70 -17.59 2.32
N VAL A 47 4.50 -18.37 1.24
CA VAL A 47 4.81 -19.81 1.21
C VAL A 47 6.30 -20.03 1.48
N MET A 48 7.19 -19.23 0.90
CA MET A 48 8.62 -19.31 1.20
C MET A 48 8.91 -19.08 2.68
N ALA A 49 8.33 -18.06 3.30
CA ALA A 49 8.53 -17.78 4.71
C ALA A 49 8.05 -18.92 5.61
N GLN A 50 6.87 -19.47 5.33
CA GLN A 50 6.31 -20.61 6.07
C GLN A 50 7.11 -21.91 5.85
N SER A 51 7.67 -22.11 4.66
CA SER A 51 8.53 -23.27 4.37
C SER A 51 9.87 -23.22 5.09
N LEU A 52 10.38 -22.03 5.38
CA LEU A 52 11.58 -21.86 6.19
C LEU A 52 11.31 -22.12 7.68
N LYS A 53 10.18 -21.66 8.18
CA LYS A 53 9.73 -21.86 9.55
C LYS A 53 8.23 -21.70 9.63
N GLU A 54 7.52 -22.76 9.94
CA GLU A 54 6.08 -22.73 10.18
C GLU A 54 5.74 -21.75 11.31
N GLY A 55 4.67 -20.98 11.13
CA GLY A 55 4.22 -19.96 12.08
C GLY A 55 5.01 -18.64 12.02
N THR A 56 5.90 -18.45 11.03
CA THR A 56 6.54 -17.15 10.81
C THR A 56 5.49 -16.07 10.62
N PRO A 57 5.53 -14.95 11.39
CA PRO A 57 4.58 -13.88 11.20
C PRO A 57 4.77 -13.24 9.83
N VAL A 58 3.67 -13.06 9.08
CA VAL A 58 3.68 -12.50 7.74
C VAL A 58 2.69 -11.35 7.60
N ILE A 59 3.01 -10.40 6.75
CA ILE A 59 2.15 -9.29 6.36
C ILE A 59 1.92 -9.39 4.86
N TYR A 60 0.66 -9.40 4.46
CA TYR A 60 0.24 -9.38 3.06
C TYR A 60 0.32 -7.96 2.52
N GLY A 61 1.33 -7.65 1.74
CA GLY A 61 1.63 -6.27 1.34
C GLY A 61 1.96 -6.08 -0.13
N PRO A 62 1.32 -6.80 -1.07
CA PRO A 62 1.57 -6.50 -2.47
C PRO A 62 1.15 -5.06 -2.79
N HIS A 63 1.97 -4.40 -3.57
CA HIS A 63 1.67 -3.07 -4.06
C HIS A 63 1.86 -3.03 -5.57
N THR A 64 1.36 -2.00 -6.21
CA THR A 64 1.57 -1.79 -7.64
C THR A 64 1.59 -0.31 -7.95
N GLY A 65 2.25 0.04 -9.02
CA GLY A 65 2.05 1.31 -9.70
C GLY A 65 1.29 1.07 -10.99
N VAL A 66 0.73 2.11 -11.56
CA VAL A 66 0.15 2.07 -12.89
C VAL A 66 1.11 2.80 -13.83
N MET A 67 1.40 2.22 -14.98
CA MET A 67 2.24 2.91 -15.94
C MET A 67 1.44 4.00 -16.66
N ASP A 68 1.93 5.22 -16.61
CA ASP A 68 1.49 6.26 -17.56
C ASP A 68 2.02 5.91 -18.94
N MET A 69 1.10 5.62 -19.86
CA MET A 69 1.44 5.18 -21.23
C MET A 69 2.10 6.26 -22.07
N ALA A 70 1.99 7.54 -21.70
CA ALA A 70 2.61 8.64 -22.42
C ALA A 70 4.09 8.83 -22.03
N THR A 71 4.40 8.64 -20.76
CA THR A 71 5.74 8.91 -20.20
C THR A 71 6.50 7.65 -19.80
N ALA A 72 5.84 6.50 -19.77
CA ALA A 72 6.33 5.23 -19.24
C ALA A 72 6.77 5.30 -17.76
N GLN A 73 6.28 6.28 -17.03
CA GLN A 73 6.56 6.43 -15.59
C GLN A 73 5.51 5.69 -14.74
N CYS A 74 5.93 5.27 -13.57
CA CYS A 74 5.04 4.70 -12.57
C CYS A 74 4.26 5.82 -11.88
N THR A 75 2.94 5.68 -11.77
CA THR A 75 2.09 6.61 -11.04
C THR A 75 1.84 6.11 -9.62
N TYR A 76 1.93 7.00 -8.61
CA TYR A 76 1.65 6.68 -7.21
C TYR A 76 0.37 7.33 -6.68
N GLY A 77 -0.09 8.41 -7.29
CA GLY A 77 -1.28 9.16 -6.90
C GLY A 77 -2.52 8.85 -7.75
N SER A 78 -2.43 7.93 -8.73
CA SER A 78 -3.54 7.68 -9.65
C SER A 78 -4.75 6.99 -8.99
N PRO A 79 -5.97 7.28 -9.45
CA PRO A 79 -7.19 6.62 -8.98
C PRO A 79 -7.15 5.09 -9.19
N GLU A 80 -6.59 4.63 -10.29
CA GLU A 80 -6.46 3.21 -10.62
C GLU A 80 -5.59 2.48 -9.60
N GLN A 81 -4.49 3.09 -9.18
CA GLN A 81 -3.64 2.54 -8.13
C GLN A 81 -4.39 2.49 -6.80
N THR A 82 -5.15 3.52 -6.50
CA THR A 82 -5.98 3.58 -5.29
C THR A 82 -7.04 2.47 -5.26
N LEU A 83 -7.67 2.17 -6.40
CA LEU A 83 -8.58 1.03 -6.54
C LEU A 83 -7.86 -0.31 -6.34
N ALA A 84 -6.68 -0.49 -6.93
CA ALA A 84 -5.89 -1.70 -6.74
C ALA A 84 -5.53 -1.93 -5.27
N ARG A 85 -5.18 -0.89 -4.53
CA ARG A 85 -4.91 -0.97 -3.08
C ARG A 85 -6.14 -1.41 -2.28
N ALA A 86 -7.32 -0.90 -2.61
CA ALA A 86 -8.56 -1.33 -1.97
C ALA A 86 -8.84 -2.82 -2.21
N ALA A 87 -8.55 -3.31 -3.42
CA ALA A 87 -8.67 -4.74 -3.73
C ALA A 87 -7.63 -5.58 -2.95
N VAL A 88 -6.39 -5.11 -2.82
CA VAL A 88 -5.35 -5.75 -1.98
C VAL A 88 -5.79 -5.87 -0.52
N ALA A 89 -6.44 -4.83 0.02
CA ALA A 89 -7.00 -4.89 1.37
C ALA A 89 -8.07 -5.98 1.51
N GLN A 90 -8.91 -6.16 0.50
CA GLN A 90 -9.92 -7.22 0.48
C GLN A 90 -9.27 -8.62 0.41
N LEU A 91 -8.23 -8.78 -0.39
CA LEU A 91 -7.47 -10.03 -0.45
C LEU A 91 -6.78 -10.34 0.89
N GLY A 92 -6.18 -9.34 1.54
CA GLY A 92 -5.61 -9.50 2.88
C GLY A 92 -6.63 -10.01 3.89
N ARG A 93 -7.85 -9.45 3.89
CA ARG A 93 -8.96 -9.95 4.73
C ARG A 93 -9.39 -11.37 4.37
N PHE A 94 -9.44 -11.71 3.08
CA PHE A 94 -9.78 -13.04 2.63
C PHE A 94 -8.78 -14.10 3.14
N TYR A 95 -7.50 -13.74 3.24
CA TYR A 95 -6.46 -14.61 3.80
C TYR A 95 -6.32 -14.49 5.33
N GLU A 96 -7.10 -13.65 5.98
CA GLU A 96 -7.01 -13.37 7.42
C GLU A 96 -5.62 -12.88 7.85
N LEU A 97 -4.96 -12.12 6.97
CA LEU A 97 -3.62 -11.58 7.20
C LEU A 97 -3.67 -10.06 7.41
N PRO A 98 -2.78 -9.52 8.27
CA PRO A 98 -2.55 -8.11 8.31
C PRO A 98 -2.08 -7.64 6.93
N SER A 99 -2.58 -6.49 6.48
CA SER A 99 -2.31 -5.97 5.15
C SER A 99 -1.55 -4.65 5.18
N PHE A 100 -0.78 -4.41 4.12
CA PHE A 100 0.06 -3.24 3.95
C PHE A 100 -0.19 -2.60 2.58
N GLY A 101 -0.10 -1.27 2.51
CA GLY A 101 -0.22 -0.54 1.25
C GLY A 101 0.46 0.82 1.24
N LEU A 102 0.76 1.30 0.06
CA LEU A 102 1.24 2.66 -0.17
C LEU A 102 0.06 3.62 -0.04
N GLY A 103 0.17 4.74 0.66
CA GLY A 103 -0.98 5.61 0.90
C GLY A 103 -0.74 7.10 0.79
N GLY A 104 0.48 7.57 1.05
CA GLY A 104 0.82 8.99 1.05
C GLY A 104 1.82 9.40 -0.02
N GLY A 105 2.19 8.49 -0.92
CA GLY A 105 3.06 8.80 -2.05
C GLY A 105 2.28 9.47 -3.17
N VAL A 106 2.87 10.49 -3.78
CA VAL A 106 2.24 11.35 -4.78
C VAL A 106 3.09 11.50 -6.05
N GLU A 107 2.44 11.88 -7.14
CA GLU A 107 3.11 12.21 -8.41
C GLU A 107 3.58 13.65 -8.46
N ALA A 108 2.91 14.53 -7.74
CA ALA A 108 3.24 15.93 -7.64
C ALA A 108 4.73 16.13 -7.30
N LYS A 109 5.34 17.13 -7.93
CA LYS A 109 6.77 17.44 -7.80
C LYS A 109 7.07 18.55 -6.81
N VAL A 110 6.03 19.12 -6.20
CA VAL A 110 6.11 20.11 -5.14
C VAL A 110 4.98 19.89 -4.15
N PRO A 111 5.13 20.26 -2.87
CA PRO A 111 4.05 20.13 -1.88
C PRO A 111 2.97 21.20 -2.11
N ASP A 112 2.04 20.92 -3.00
CA ASP A 112 0.95 21.80 -3.41
C ASP A 112 -0.43 21.14 -3.27
N ALA A 113 -1.44 21.72 -3.90
CA ALA A 113 -2.81 21.22 -3.86
C ALA A 113 -2.96 19.84 -4.53
N GLU A 114 -2.20 19.57 -5.60
CA GLU A 114 -2.17 18.26 -6.26
C GLU A 114 -1.62 17.19 -5.30
N ALA A 115 -0.45 17.45 -4.70
CA ALA A 115 0.16 16.57 -3.70
C ALA A 115 -0.80 16.25 -2.55
N ALA A 116 -1.50 17.27 -2.04
CA ALA A 116 -2.46 17.11 -0.96
C ALA A 116 -3.65 16.25 -1.38
N ALA A 117 -4.20 16.47 -2.56
CA ALA A 117 -5.35 15.70 -3.07
C ALA A 117 -5.01 14.22 -3.26
N GLU A 118 -3.88 13.92 -3.89
CA GLU A 118 -3.40 12.56 -4.15
C GLU A 118 -3.12 11.81 -2.84
N ALA A 119 -2.38 12.43 -1.91
CA ALA A 119 -2.07 11.83 -0.62
C ALA A 119 -3.34 11.55 0.19
N MET A 120 -4.26 12.51 0.27
CA MET A 120 -5.52 12.35 1.01
C MET A 120 -6.38 11.24 0.42
N MET A 121 -6.50 11.18 -0.91
CA MET A 121 -7.22 10.11 -1.60
C MET A 121 -6.66 8.73 -1.25
N GLY A 122 -5.33 8.56 -1.35
CA GLY A 122 -4.67 7.30 -1.04
C GLY A 122 -4.81 6.88 0.42
N MET A 123 -4.57 7.81 1.35
CA MET A 123 -4.64 7.55 2.79
C MET A 123 -6.07 7.21 3.23
N LEU A 124 -7.06 7.98 2.79
CA LEU A 124 -8.46 7.76 3.14
C LEU A 124 -8.97 6.44 2.58
N MET A 125 -8.66 6.13 1.31
CA MET A 125 -9.07 4.87 0.70
C MET A 125 -8.45 3.66 1.40
N ASN A 126 -7.17 3.72 1.73
CA ASN A 126 -6.50 2.65 2.48
C ASN A 126 -7.20 2.39 3.82
N ALA A 127 -7.52 3.45 4.55
CA ALA A 127 -8.20 3.35 5.83
C ALA A 127 -9.63 2.79 5.71
N LEU A 128 -10.41 3.29 4.75
CA LEU A 128 -11.76 2.79 4.46
C LEU A 128 -11.76 1.34 3.97
N ALA A 129 -10.76 0.97 3.18
CA ALA A 129 -10.57 -0.41 2.74
C ALA A 129 -10.10 -1.35 3.86
N GLY A 130 -9.66 -0.83 5.00
CA GLY A 130 -9.24 -1.60 6.15
C GLY A 130 -7.81 -2.14 6.06
N LEU A 131 -6.91 -1.43 5.35
CA LEU A 131 -5.48 -1.74 5.39
C LEU A 131 -4.93 -1.52 6.81
N THR A 132 -4.11 -2.46 7.27
CA THR A 132 -3.55 -2.44 8.63
C THR A 132 -2.41 -1.43 8.75
N LEU A 133 -1.58 -1.31 7.71
CA LEU A 133 -0.41 -0.44 7.68
C LEU A 133 -0.39 0.38 6.38
N THR A 134 -0.03 1.65 6.51
CA THR A 134 0.13 2.57 5.37
C THR A 134 1.52 3.20 5.40
N GLN A 135 2.16 3.26 4.24
CA GLN A 135 3.52 3.76 4.04
C GLN A 135 3.54 4.88 2.99
N THR A 136 4.74 5.40 2.70
CA THR A 136 5.05 6.42 1.70
C THR A 136 4.59 7.83 2.04
N LEU A 137 4.31 8.11 3.32
CA LEU A 137 4.00 9.48 3.75
C LEU A 137 5.18 10.41 3.46
N GLY A 138 4.91 11.54 2.79
CA GLY A 138 5.94 12.49 2.40
C GLY A 138 6.76 12.11 1.16
N THR A 139 6.44 11.00 0.50
CA THR A 139 7.10 10.57 -0.74
C THR A 139 6.50 11.31 -1.94
N MET A 140 7.37 11.92 -2.76
CA MET A 140 7.02 12.79 -3.87
C MET A 140 7.55 12.26 -5.20
N ALA A 141 7.00 12.78 -6.31
CA ALA A 141 7.44 12.47 -7.68
C ALA A 141 7.55 10.97 -7.94
N SER A 142 6.51 10.21 -7.63
CA SER A 142 6.45 8.75 -7.83
C SER A 142 7.59 7.98 -7.14
N GLY A 143 8.04 8.46 -5.99
CA GLY A 143 9.06 7.79 -5.18
C GLY A 143 10.49 8.29 -5.38
N LEU A 144 10.71 9.33 -6.18
CA LEU A 144 12.05 9.83 -6.47
C LEU A 144 12.69 10.61 -5.31
N TYR A 145 11.88 11.24 -4.45
CA TYR A 145 12.41 11.94 -3.28
C TYR A 145 11.37 12.04 -2.16
N GLY A 146 11.83 12.41 -0.96
CA GLY A 146 10.98 12.71 0.18
C GLY A 146 10.98 14.21 0.51
N SER A 147 9.83 14.76 0.92
CA SER A 147 9.68 16.14 1.40
C SER A 147 9.30 16.14 2.87
N PRO A 148 10.10 16.78 3.74
CA PRO A 148 9.73 17.00 5.14
C PRO A 148 8.43 17.80 5.29
N GLU A 149 8.20 18.78 4.42
CA GLU A 149 6.97 19.57 4.40
C GLU A 149 5.75 18.69 4.10
N MET A 150 5.87 17.87 3.07
CA MET A 150 4.80 16.91 2.71
C MET A 150 4.57 15.88 3.81
N LEU A 151 5.60 15.46 4.53
CA LEU A 151 5.46 14.57 5.68
C LEU A 151 4.62 15.19 6.79
N VAL A 152 4.82 16.48 7.10
CA VAL A 152 4.01 17.24 8.08
C VAL A 152 2.56 17.36 7.61
N ILE A 153 2.34 17.64 6.31
CA ILE A 153 1.01 17.68 5.71
C ILE A 153 0.33 16.31 5.85
N CYS A 154 1.04 15.22 5.55
CA CYS A 154 0.52 13.85 5.69
C CYS A 154 0.20 13.49 7.15
N ASP A 155 0.94 14.00 8.15
CA ASP A 155 0.62 13.76 9.57
C ASP A 155 -0.74 14.38 9.94
N GLU A 156 -1.02 15.59 9.49
CA GLU A 156 -2.34 16.21 9.71
C GLU A 156 -3.45 15.44 8.99
N MET A 157 -3.23 15.05 7.74
CA MET A 157 -4.17 14.20 7.00
C MET A 157 -4.43 12.87 7.72
N ALA A 158 -3.40 12.25 8.30
CA ALA A 158 -3.56 11.02 9.07
C ALA A 158 -4.47 11.22 10.28
N ARG A 159 -4.40 12.37 10.95
CA ARG A 159 -5.32 12.72 12.05
C ARG A 159 -6.75 12.88 11.56
N MET A 160 -6.95 13.56 10.42
CA MET A 160 -8.27 13.70 9.79
C MET A 160 -8.86 12.33 9.42
N VAL A 161 -8.07 11.47 8.77
CA VAL A 161 -8.48 10.11 8.39
C VAL A 161 -8.84 9.28 9.63
N ARG A 162 -8.03 9.30 10.68
CA ARG A 162 -8.33 8.61 11.94
C ARG A 162 -9.65 9.09 12.55
N ARG A 163 -9.94 10.39 12.49
CA ARG A 163 -11.20 10.95 12.98
C ARG A 163 -12.40 10.47 12.18
N ILE A 164 -12.25 10.37 10.85
CA ILE A 164 -13.30 9.83 9.95
C ILE A 164 -13.59 8.36 10.27
N ILE A 165 -12.55 7.54 10.38
CA ILE A 165 -12.67 6.10 10.64
C ILE A 165 -13.27 5.81 12.03
N ALA A 166 -13.01 6.66 13.01
CA ALA A 166 -13.61 6.54 14.34
C ALA A 166 -15.15 6.65 14.32
N GLY A 167 -15.73 7.20 13.24
CA GLY A 167 -17.18 7.32 13.07
C GLY A 167 -17.84 8.24 14.09
N MET A 168 -19.14 8.06 14.23
CA MET A 168 -19.96 8.74 15.23
C MET A 168 -20.60 7.69 16.15
N PRO A 169 -20.40 7.75 17.45
CA PRO A 169 -21.15 6.92 18.37
C PRO A 169 -22.63 7.34 18.31
N VAL A 170 -23.52 6.37 18.19
CA VAL A 170 -24.97 6.56 18.33
C VAL A 170 -25.36 5.84 19.63
N THR A 171 -25.58 6.61 20.67
CA THR A 171 -25.97 6.12 22.00
C THR A 171 -27.25 6.82 22.46
N ASP A 172 -27.92 6.27 23.46
CA ASP A 172 -29.13 6.88 24.03
C ASP A 172 -28.88 8.25 24.69
N ASP A 173 -27.60 8.60 24.91
CA ASP A 173 -27.18 9.87 25.50
C ASP A 173 -26.89 10.98 24.48
N HIS A 174 -27.12 10.74 23.16
CA HIS A 174 -26.84 11.70 22.07
C HIS A 174 -28.04 11.85 21.13
#